data_1628a3eb3f59dcef521126216d7f9467
#
_entry.id   1628a3eb3f59dcef521126216d7f9467
#
_cell.length_a   1.000
_cell.length_b   1.000
_cell.length_c   1.000
_cell.angle_alpha   90.00
_cell.angle_beta   90.00
_cell.angle_gamma   90.00
#
_symmetry.space_group_name_H-M   'P 1'
#
loop_
_entity.id
_entity.type
_entity.pdbx_description
1 polymer ?
#
loop_
_entity_poly.entity_id
_entity_poly.type
_entity_poly.pdbx_seq_one_letter_code
_entity_poly.pdbx_strand_id
1 'polypeptide(L)'
;SLKKAYELLFKKLAEEGVFRRKRPIPDCIHRIGVISSRHGVVIHDFTKNLARLGYRIRFVDTRVEGEGAVEGIIRGVRELNQEKHGLDVLVLIRGGGSLESMQAFNNEAVVRTIFGSRLPVIAGIGHDVDVPLACMAADASASTPTATAVLINRSWAELTETLPRLEQRMLHHCATLLRGQRHMLQVQSHHLVNS
;
A
#
# COMPACT_ATOMS: atom_id res chain seq x y z
N SER A 1 9.37 30.67 -13.72
CA SER A 1 8.03 30.10 -13.64
C SER A 1 8.08 28.77 -12.88
N LEU A 2 7.00 28.40 -12.21
CA LEU A 2 6.88 27.13 -11.43
C LEU A 2 7.26 25.92 -12.27
N LYS A 3 6.91 25.89 -13.55
CA LYS A 3 7.27 24.82 -14.48
C LYS A 3 8.78 24.64 -14.62
N LYS A 4 9.55 25.72 -14.77
CA LYS A 4 11.03 25.63 -14.82
C LYS A 4 11.62 25.09 -13.52
N ALA A 5 11.09 25.50 -12.36
CA ALA A 5 11.55 25.01 -11.07
C ALA A 5 11.27 23.49 -10.92
N TYR A 6 10.08 23.04 -11.34
CA TYR A 6 9.73 21.63 -11.39
C TYR A 6 10.70 20.83 -12.28
N GLU A 7 10.95 21.28 -13.53
CA GLU A 7 11.83 20.61 -14.48
C GLU A 7 13.28 20.48 -13.96
N LEU A 8 13.80 21.55 -13.34
CA LEU A 8 15.15 21.54 -12.75
C LEU A 8 15.23 20.59 -11.57
N LEU A 9 14.24 20.60 -10.68
CA LEU A 9 14.21 19.69 -9.53
C LEU A 9 14.03 18.24 -9.98
N PHE A 10 13.14 17.99 -10.95
CA PHE A 10 12.97 16.66 -11.53
C PHE A 10 14.29 16.11 -12.08
N LYS A 11 15.02 16.91 -12.90
CA LYS A 11 16.29 16.49 -13.48
C LYS A 11 17.31 16.15 -12.39
N LYS A 12 17.48 17.00 -11.40
CA LYS A 12 18.37 16.79 -10.26
C LYS A 12 18.08 15.47 -9.53
N LEU A 13 16.81 15.25 -9.15
CA LEU A 13 16.41 14.07 -8.39
C LEU A 13 16.44 12.80 -9.22
N ALA A 14 16.21 12.90 -10.54
CA ALA A 14 16.33 11.78 -11.46
C ALA A 14 17.78 11.33 -11.64
N GLU A 15 18.72 12.28 -11.76
CA GLU A 15 20.17 12.01 -11.82
C GLU A 15 20.67 11.33 -10.55
N GLU A 16 20.16 11.74 -9.39
CA GLU A 16 20.44 11.12 -8.09
C GLU A 16 19.77 9.73 -7.90
N GLY A 17 18.92 9.29 -8.82
CA GLY A 17 18.25 7.99 -8.78
C GLY A 17 17.07 7.90 -7.80
N VAL A 18 16.56 9.04 -7.28
CA VAL A 18 15.47 9.09 -6.29
C VAL A 18 14.19 8.40 -6.76
N PHE A 19 13.92 8.41 -8.07
CA PHE A 19 12.71 7.82 -8.65
C PHE A 19 12.86 6.35 -9.05
N ARG A 20 14.07 5.79 -9.03
CA ARG A 20 14.34 4.41 -9.46
C ARG A 20 14.11 3.38 -8.36
N ARG A 21 14.39 3.75 -7.11
CA ARG A 21 14.24 2.86 -5.98
C ARG A 21 12.76 2.76 -5.59
N LYS A 22 12.20 1.54 -5.67
CA LYS A 22 10.85 1.21 -5.20
C LYS A 22 10.94 0.07 -4.20
N ARG A 23 10.35 0.28 -3.02
CA ARG A 23 10.20 -0.76 -2.00
C ARG A 23 9.01 -1.65 -2.40
N PRO A 24 9.10 -2.97 -2.18
CA PRO A 24 7.97 -3.85 -2.42
C PRO A 24 6.81 -3.47 -1.50
N ILE A 25 5.62 -3.41 -2.06
CA ILE A 25 4.39 -3.27 -1.28
C ILE A 25 4.08 -4.65 -0.69
N PRO A 26 3.81 -4.77 0.63
CA PRO A 26 3.50 -6.06 1.25
C PRO A 26 2.25 -6.72 0.65
N ASP A 27 2.28 -8.05 0.52
CA ASP A 27 1.14 -8.83 0.01
C ASP A 27 -0.04 -8.85 0.99
N CYS A 28 0.20 -8.60 2.27
CA CYS A 28 -0.83 -8.56 3.31
C CYS A 28 -0.72 -7.25 4.09
N ILE A 29 -1.30 -6.20 3.58
CA ILE A 29 -1.38 -4.94 4.31
C ILE A 29 -2.46 -5.06 5.38
N HIS A 30 -2.12 -4.82 6.64
CA HIS A 30 -3.06 -4.81 7.76
C HIS A 30 -3.05 -3.49 8.53
N ARG A 31 -1.87 -2.90 8.72
CA ARG A 31 -1.66 -1.67 9.50
C ARG A 31 -1.19 -0.55 8.59
N ILE A 32 -2.05 0.45 8.42
CA ILE A 32 -1.88 1.54 7.45
C ILE A 32 -1.67 2.85 8.21
N GLY A 33 -0.56 3.53 7.92
CA GLY A 33 -0.36 4.92 8.35
C GLY A 33 -0.89 5.87 7.29
N VAL A 34 -1.87 6.70 7.62
CA VAL A 34 -2.47 7.65 6.67
C VAL A 34 -2.08 9.07 7.05
N ILE A 35 -1.57 9.81 6.08
CA ILE A 35 -1.21 11.23 6.17
C ILE A 35 -2.15 12.00 5.25
N SER A 36 -3.00 12.84 5.83
CA SER A 36 -3.95 13.66 5.09
C SER A 36 -4.53 14.76 5.99
N SER A 37 -5.31 15.67 5.41
CA SER A 37 -6.12 16.59 6.17
C SER A 37 -7.41 15.93 6.62
N ARG A 38 -7.78 16.16 7.89
CA ARG A 38 -9.08 15.75 8.43
C ARG A 38 -10.24 16.53 7.80
N HIS A 39 -9.95 17.74 7.32
CA HIS A 39 -10.94 18.58 6.67
C HIS A 39 -11.12 18.14 5.21
N GLY A 40 -12.32 17.63 4.88
CA GLY A 40 -12.67 17.19 3.52
C GLY A 40 -13.12 15.72 3.43
N VAL A 41 -13.56 15.36 2.25
CA VAL A 41 -14.15 14.03 1.93
C VAL A 41 -13.08 12.94 1.77
N VAL A 42 -11.81 13.31 1.69
CA VAL A 42 -10.68 12.46 1.28
C VAL A 42 -10.53 11.20 2.12
N ILE A 43 -10.48 11.39 3.46
CA ILE A 43 -10.33 10.27 4.38
C ILE A 43 -11.58 9.37 4.38
N HIS A 44 -12.76 9.97 4.21
CA HIS A 44 -14.01 9.24 4.09
C HIS A 44 -14.02 8.40 2.81
N ASP A 45 -13.67 8.98 1.65
CA ASP A 45 -13.61 8.28 0.37
C ASP A 45 -12.58 7.15 0.40
N PHE A 46 -11.42 7.39 1.00
CA PHE A 46 -10.41 6.36 1.19
C PHE A 46 -10.93 5.20 2.05
N THR A 47 -11.45 5.50 3.24
CA THR A 47 -11.89 4.46 4.19
C THR A 47 -13.13 3.71 3.72
N LYS A 48 -14.07 4.40 3.06
CA LYS A 48 -15.27 3.78 2.48
C LYS A 48 -14.96 2.76 1.40
N ASN A 49 -13.86 2.96 0.65
CA ASN A 49 -13.45 2.08 -0.44
C ASN A 49 -12.45 0.98 0.01
N LEU A 50 -12.02 1.00 1.25
CA LEU A 50 -11.29 -0.14 1.82
C LEU A 50 -12.25 -1.31 2.04
N ALA A 51 -11.81 -2.51 1.64
CA ALA A 51 -12.55 -3.75 1.88
C ALA A 51 -12.66 -4.02 3.40
N ARG A 52 -13.65 -4.84 3.81
CA ARG A 52 -13.86 -5.20 5.23
C ARG A 52 -12.92 -6.31 5.67
N LEU A 53 -11.60 -6.07 5.58
CA LEU A 53 -10.53 -7.03 5.87
C LEU A 53 -9.83 -6.76 7.21
N GLY A 54 -10.44 -5.94 8.08
CA GLY A 54 -9.91 -5.68 9.41
C GLY A 54 -8.70 -4.74 9.44
N TYR A 55 -8.56 -3.84 8.48
CA TYR A 55 -7.49 -2.84 8.45
C TYR A 55 -7.47 -2.00 9.74
N ARG A 56 -6.26 -1.76 10.24
CA ARG A 56 -6.00 -0.83 11.34
C ARG A 56 -5.34 0.41 10.78
N ILE A 57 -6.03 1.55 10.93
CA ILE A 57 -5.57 2.83 10.38
C ILE A 57 -5.04 3.71 11.51
N ARG A 58 -3.79 4.17 11.37
CA ARG A 58 -3.22 5.25 12.17
C ARG A 58 -3.20 6.52 11.33
N PHE A 59 -3.98 7.49 11.71
CA PHE A 59 -4.17 8.74 10.98
C PHE A 59 -3.33 9.86 11.59
N VAL A 60 -2.57 10.57 10.76
CA VAL A 60 -1.91 11.82 11.10
C VAL A 60 -2.63 12.95 10.37
N ASP A 61 -3.29 13.79 11.15
CA ASP A 61 -3.96 14.99 10.64
C ASP A 61 -2.92 16.08 10.35
N THR A 62 -2.82 16.46 9.09
CA THR A 62 -1.93 17.56 8.69
C THR A 62 -2.47 18.26 7.46
N ARG A 63 -2.11 19.54 7.32
CA ARG A 63 -2.35 20.22 6.06
C ARG A 63 -1.56 19.56 4.95
N VAL A 64 -2.21 19.33 3.83
CA VAL A 64 -1.63 18.74 2.62
C VAL A 64 -1.55 19.76 1.48
N GLU A 65 -2.00 20.98 1.74
CA GLU A 65 -1.94 22.11 0.81
C GLU A 65 -1.78 23.43 1.57
N GLY A 66 -1.27 24.46 0.89
CA GLY A 66 -1.05 25.79 1.46
C GLY A 66 0.14 25.86 2.43
N GLU A 67 0.12 26.91 3.24
CA GLU A 67 1.19 27.19 4.20
C GLU A 67 1.25 26.10 5.29
N GLY A 68 2.48 25.64 5.61
CA GLY A 68 2.72 24.59 6.60
C GLY A 68 2.51 23.16 6.09
N ALA A 69 2.08 22.96 4.82
CA ALA A 69 1.88 21.61 4.28
C ALA A 69 3.19 20.80 4.17
N VAL A 70 4.27 21.44 3.75
CA VAL A 70 5.59 20.81 3.61
C VAL A 70 6.04 20.22 4.94
N GLU A 71 6.07 21.04 5.98
CA GLU A 71 6.49 20.68 7.33
C GLU A 71 5.56 19.62 7.93
N GLY A 72 4.26 19.77 7.68
CA GLY A 72 3.24 18.85 8.15
C GLY A 72 3.41 17.44 7.55
N ILE A 73 3.60 17.34 6.25
CA ILE A 73 3.84 16.08 5.54
C ILE A 73 5.13 15.42 6.03
N ILE A 74 6.23 16.17 6.11
CA ILE A 74 7.53 15.66 6.59
C ILE A 74 7.39 15.12 8.01
N ARG A 75 6.74 15.85 8.90
CA ARG A 75 6.49 15.43 10.28
C ARG A 75 5.64 14.16 10.32
N GLY A 76 4.56 14.12 9.54
CA GLY A 76 3.68 12.95 9.45
C GLY A 76 4.40 11.69 8.99
N VAL A 77 5.21 11.79 7.93
CA VAL A 77 6.03 10.67 7.43
C VAL A 77 7.01 10.21 8.50
N ARG A 78 7.74 11.13 9.16
CA ARG A 78 8.70 10.79 10.21
C ARG A 78 8.05 10.14 11.43
N GLU A 79 6.90 10.64 11.86
CA GLU A 79 6.16 10.07 12.98
C GLU A 79 5.72 8.64 12.68
N LEU A 80 5.07 8.42 11.54
CA LEU A 80 4.54 7.10 11.18
C LEU A 80 5.64 6.09 10.82
N ASN A 81 6.85 6.54 10.47
CA ASN A 81 8.00 5.66 10.26
C ASN A 81 8.60 5.07 11.55
N GLN A 82 8.18 5.52 12.73
CA GLN A 82 8.69 4.99 13.99
C GLN A 82 8.26 3.52 14.16
N GLU A 83 9.21 2.65 14.52
CA GLU A 83 8.98 1.20 14.66
C GLU A 83 7.90 0.83 15.68
N LYS A 84 7.75 1.65 16.72
CA LYS A 84 6.73 1.47 17.77
C LYS A 84 5.30 1.37 17.22
N HIS A 85 5.04 1.87 16.01
CA HIS A 85 3.71 1.83 15.41
C HIS A 85 3.44 0.53 14.67
N GLY A 86 4.48 -0.21 14.28
CA GLY A 86 4.38 -1.50 13.61
C GLY A 86 3.54 -1.45 12.33
N LEU A 87 3.63 -0.36 11.57
CA LEU A 87 2.87 -0.17 10.33
C LEU A 87 3.49 -0.94 9.18
N ASP A 88 2.64 -1.35 8.24
CA ASP A 88 3.04 -2.10 7.05
C ASP A 88 3.30 -1.17 5.86
N VAL A 89 2.54 -0.07 5.77
CA VAL A 89 2.60 0.89 4.66
C VAL A 89 2.22 2.29 5.13
N LEU A 90 2.76 3.30 4.47
CA LEU A 90 2.33 4.70 4.60
C LEU A 90 1.50 5.09 3.38
N VAL A 91 0.44 5.84 3.62
CA VAL A 91 -0.45 6.36 2.59
C VAL A 91 -0.52 7.87 2.72
N LEU A 92 -0.11 8.56 1.67
CA LEU A 92 -0.19 10.01 1.57
C LEU A 92 -1.29 10.35 0.55
N ILE A 93 -2.41 10.85 1.04
CA ILE A 93 -3.57 11.16 0.20
C ILE A 93 -3.98 12.61 0.31
N ARG A 94 -4.48 13.12 -0.82
CA ARG A 94 -5.05 14.45 -0.95
C ARG A 94 -6.29 14.39 -1.83
N GLY A 95 -7.23 15.28 -1.54
CA GLY A 95 -8.42 15.47 -2.37
C GLY A 95 -8.13 16.20 -3.69
N GLY A 96 -9.15 16.41 -4.48
CA GLY A 96 -9.09 17.24 -5.66
C GLY A 96 -8.71 18.71 -5.30
N GLY A 97 -8.10 19.42 -6.23
CA GLY A 97 -7.69 20.83 -6.05
C GLY A 97 -6.87 21.30 -7.24
N SER A 98 -6.53 22.59 -7.30
CA SER A 98 -5.77 23.20 -8.38
C SER A 98 -4.30 22.75 -8.39
N LEU A 99 -3.60 22.98 -9.52
CA LEU A 99 -2.15 22.74 -9.64
C LEU A 99 -1.33 23.51 -8.59
N GLU A 100 -1.78 24.68 -8.20
CA GLU A 100 -1.13 25.50 -7.18
C GLU A 100 -1.11 24.82 -5.82
N SER A 101 -2.15 24.07 -5.49
CA SER A 101 -2.27 23.32 -4.24
C SER A 101 -1.38 22.06 -4.21
N MET A 102 -0.71 21.71 -5.33
CA MET A 102 0.25 20.59 -5.41
C MET A 102 1.69 20.99 -5.13
N GLN A 103 1.98 22.28 -4.90
CA GLN A 103 3.36 22.75 -4.70
C GLN A 103 4.09 22.05 -3.56
N ALA A 104 3.40 21.73 -2.47
CA ALA A 104 3.99 20.99 -1.35
C ALA A 104 4.54 19.63 -1.76
N PHE A 105 3.89 18.95 -2.71
CA PHE A 105 4.30 17.63 -3.21
C PHE A 105 5.41 17.69 -4.25
N ASN A 106 5.72 18.87 -4.76
CA ASN A 106 6.88 19.15 -5.63
C ASN A 106 8.06 19.76 -4.84
N ASN A 107 7.99 19.76 -3.52
CA ASN A 107 9.06 20.24 -2.66
C ASN A 107 10.14 19.17 -2.46
N GLU A 108 11.41 19.53 -2.64
CA GLU A 108 12.55 18.62 -2.52
C GLU A 108 12.61 17.89 -1.17
N ALA A 109 12.34 18.61 -0.06
CA ALA A 109 12.39 18.01 1.28
C ALA A 109 11.30 16.95 1.49
N VAL A 110 10.10 17.16 0.92
CA VAL A 110 9.01 16.15 0.93
C VAL A 110 9.41 14.93 0.12
N VAL A 111 9.90 15.13 -1.10
CA VAL A 111 10.35 14.05 -1.99
C VAL A 111 11.44 13.20 -1.34
N ARG A 112 12.46 13.85 -0.76
CA ARG A 112 13.53 13.15 -0.04
C ARG A 112 13.05 12.43 1.21
N THR A 113 12.06 12.99 1.91
CA THR A 113 11.46 12.34 3.08
C THR A 113 10.71 11.06 2.69
N ILE A 114 9.97 11.08 1.60
CA ILE A 114 9.30 9.90 1.04
C ILE A 114 10.32 8.86 0.59
N PHE A 115 11.34 9.27 -0.15
CA PHE A 115 12.42 8.38 -0.60
C PHE A 115 13.17 7.75 0.58
N GLY A 116 13.45 8.51 1.63
CA GLY A 116 14.12 8.05 2.86
C GLY A 116 13.23 7.27 3.83
N SER A 117 11.94 7.07 3.52
CA SER A 117 11.03 6.30 4.35
C SER A 117 11.54 4.87 4.54
N ARG A 118 11.40 4.33 5.75
CA ARG A 118 11.65 2.92 6.06
C ARG A 118 10.53 2.03 5.52
N LEU A 119 9.31 2.51 5.63
CA LEU A 119 8.11 1.82 5.14
C LEU A 119 7.86 2.17 3.68
N PRO A 120 7.26 1.27 2.90
CA PRO A 120 6.77 1.62 1.57
C PRO A 120 5.70 2.71 1.67
N VAL A 121 5.72 3.62 0.69
CA VAL A 121 4.81 4.77 0.63
C VAL A 121 3.93 4.65 -0.62
N ILE A 122 2.63 4.77 -0.43
CA ILE A 122 1.64 4.86 -1.51
C ILE A 122 1.13 6.30 -1.54
N ALA A 123 1.22 6.94 -2.70
CA ALA A 123 0.75 8.31 -2.89
C ALA A 123 -0.55 8.34 -3.71
N GLY A 124 -1.61 8.91 -3.13
CA GLY A 124 -2.89 9.15 -3.79
C GLY A 124 -3.19 10.64 -3.88
N ILE A 125 -2.36 11.38 -4.65
CA ILE A 125 -2.31 12.84 -4.58
C ILE A 125 -2.98 13.51 -5.77
N GLY A 126 -3.09 12.88 -6.93
CA GLY A 126 -3.72 13.52 -8.04
C GLY A 126 -3.25 13.15 -9.43
N HIS A 127 -3.60 13.90 -10.35
CA HIS A 127 -3.91 13.85 -11.76
C HIS A 127 -2.95 13.09 -12.69
N ASP A 128 -3.55 12.49 -13.72
CA ASP A 128 -2.88 11.72 -14.77
C ASP A 128 -1.99 12.59 -15.69
N VAL A 129 -2.16 13.92 -15.68
CA VAL A 129 -1.45 14.84 -16.59
C VAL A 129 -0.22 15.47 -15.95
N ASP A 130 -0.30 15.88 -14.68
CA ASP A 130 0.82 16.52 -13.96
C ASP A 130 1.15 15.72 -12.70
N VAL A 131 1.98 14.68 -12.85
CA VAL A 131 2.36 13.80 -11.75
C VAL A 131 3.29 14.54 -10.78
N PRO A 132 2.93 14.74 -9.51
CA PRO A 132 3.82 15.36 -8.52
C PRO A 132 5.08 14.54 -8.28
N LEU A 133 6.20 15.20 -7.99
CA LEU A 133 7.48 14.54 -7.70
C LEU A 133 7.39 13.59 -6.49
N ALA A 134 6.54 13.90 -5.52
CA ALA A 134 6.23 13.02 -4.39
C ALA A 134 5.65 11.67 -4.84
N CYS A 135 4.77 11.66 -5.86
CA CYS A 135 4.23 10.43 -6.45
C CYS A 135 5.31 9.63 -7.17
N MET A 136 6.23 10.31 -7.84
CA MET A 136 7.37 9.65 -8.51
C MET A 136 8.35 9.05 -7.51
N ALA A 137 8.51 9.63 -6.33
CA ALA A 137 9.37 9.11 -5.27
C ALA A 137 8.69 8.02 -4.42
N ALA A 138 7.35 7.99 -4.38
CA ALA A 138 6.59 6.96 -3.70
C ALA A 138 6.78 5.58 -4.37
N ASP A 139 6.55 4.51 -3.62
CA ASP A 139 6.73 3.13 -4.10
C ASP A 139 5.61 2.69 -5.03
N ALA A 140 4.41 3.21 -4.78
CA ALA A 140 3.28 3.13 -5.69
C ALA A 140 2.50 4.45 -5.67
N SER A 141 1.78 4.72 -6.74
CA SER A 141 0.93 5.91 -6.83
C SER A 141 -0.41 5.58 -7.47
N ALA A 142 -1.42 6.33 -7.09
CA ALA A 142 -2.76 6.29 -7.64
C ALA A 142 -3.29 7.73 -7.84
N SER A 143 -4.19 7.92 -8.79
CA SER A 143 -4.72 9.24 -9.13
C SER A 143 -5.71 9.80 -8.12
N THR A 144 -6.27 8.94 -7.25
CA THR A 144 -7.29 9.35 -6.27
C THR A 144 -7.17 8.57 -4.96
N PRO A 145 -7.74 9.07 -3.84
CA PRO A 145 -7.86 8.32 -2.60
C PRO A 145 -8.61 7.00 -2.77
N THR A 146 -9.65 6.98 -3.59
CA THR A 146 -10.41 5.76 -3.95
C THR A 146 -9.53 4.75 -4.67
N ALA A 147 -8.78 5.17 -5.68
CA ALA A 147 -7.85 4.29 -6.40
C ALA A 147 -6.74 3.76 -5.49
N THR A 148 -6.29 4.57 -4.51
CA THR A 148 -5.33 4.14 -3.48
C THR A 148 -5.91 3.03 -2.61
N ALA A 149 -7.17 3.13 -2.19
CA ALA A 149 -7.85 2.07 -1.44
C ALA A 149 -7.97 0.78 -2.26
N VAL A 150 -8.31 0.88 -3.55
CA VAL A 150 -8.36 -0.27 -4.48
C VAL A 150 -7.00 -0.95 -4.61
N LEU A 151 -5.91 -0.17 -4.69
CA LEU A 151 -4.55 -0.71 -4.75
C LEU A 151 -4.20 -1.50 -3.48
N ILE A 152 -4.56 -0.99 -2.31
CA ILE A 152 -4.38 -1.68 -1.03
C ILE A 152 -5.22 -2.98 -0.98
N ASN A 153 -6.46 -2.94 -1.44
CA ASN A 153 -7.33 -4.12 -1.44
C ASN A 153 -6.80 -5.24 -2.33
N ARG A 154 -6.07 -4.94 -3.41
CA ARG A 154 -5.52 -5.95 -4.33
C ARG A 154 -4.58 -6.94 -3.64
N SER A 155 -3.81 -6.49 -2.66
CA SER A 155 -2.91 -7.38 -1.91
C SER A 155 -3.66 -8.53 -1.22
N TRP A 156 -4.91 -8.29 -0.81
CA TRP A 156 -5.76 -9.29 -0.19
C TRP A 156 -6.57 -10.12 -1.20
N ALA A 157 -6.86 -9.58 -2.37
CA ALA A 157 -7.66 -10.27 -3.39
C ALA A 157 -6.98 -11.57 -3.83
N GLU A 158 -5.68 -11.55 -4.08
CA GLU A 158 -4.91 -12.75 -4.45
C GLU A 158 -4.93 -13.81 -3.35
N LEU A 159 -4.84 -13.40 -2.09
CA LEU A 159 -4.89 -14.33 -0.95
C LEU A 159 -6.28 -14.93 -0.76
N THR A 160 -7.33 -14.13 -0.84
CA THR A 160 -8.72 -14.61 -0.70
C THR A 160 -9.12 -15.57 -1.82
N GLU A 161 -8.52 -15.46 -3.01
CA GLU A 161 -8.72 -16.44 -4.08
C GLU A 161 -7.85 -17.68 -3.94
N THR A 162 -6.63 -17.55 -3.45
CA THR A 162 -5.67 -18.64 -3.38
C THR A 162 -5.93 -19.57 -2.19
N LEU A 163 -6.30 -19.01 -1.03
CA LEU A 163 -6.56 -19.78 0.19
C LEU A 163 -7.61 -20.89 0.02
N PRO A 164 -8.82 -20.64 -0.52
CA PRO A 164 -9.81 -21.69 -0.72
C PRO A 164 -9.34 -22.80 -1.67
N ARG A 165 -8.58 -22.44 -2.71
CA ARG A 165 -8.01 -23.41 -3.65
C ARG A 165 -6.97 -24.32 -2.98
N LEU A 166 -6.13 -23.76 -2.12
CA LEU A 166 -5.15 -24.51 -1.34
C LEU A 166 -5.84 -25.44 -0.34
N GLU A 167 -6.85 -24.95 0.36
CA GLU A 167 -7.66 -25.74 1.29
C GLU A 167 -8.29 -26.94 0.60
N GLN A 168 -8.97 -26.75 -0.54
CA GLN A 168 -9.54 -27.83 -1.32
C GLN A 168 -8.50 -28.86 -1.79
N ARG A 169 -7.34 -28.42 -2.23
CA ARG A 169 -6.24 -29.30 -2.63
C ARG A 169 -5.74 -30.13 -1.45
N MET A 170 -5.55 -29.53 -0.28
CA MET A 170 -5.14 -30.21 0.94
C MET A 170 -6.17 -31.26 1.35
N LEU A 171 -7.45 -30.91 1.41
CA LEU A 171 -8.53 -31.83 1.75
C LEU A 171 -8.60 -33.00 0.76
N HIS A 172 -8.49 -32.74 -0.55
CA HIS A 172 -8.47 -33.78 -1.56
C HIS A 172 -7.27 -34.72 -1.40
N HIS A 173 -6.09 -34.19 -1.15
CA HIS A 173 -4.88 -34.98 -0.94
C HIS A 173 -4.98 -35.85 0.32
N CYS A 174 -5.43 -35.30 1.43
CA CYS A 174 -5.68 -36.04 2.67
C CYS A 174 -6.70 -37.16 2.46
N ALA A 175 -7.82 -36.88 1.79
CA ALA A 175 -8.84 -37.88 1.49
C ALA A 175 -8.32 -39.04 0.59
N THR A 176 -7.42 -38.71 -0.34
CA THR A 176 -6.79 -39.72 -1.21
C THR A 176 -5.81 -40.59 -0.44
N LEU A 177 -4.98 -40.00 0.43
CA LEU A 177 -4.07 -40.75 1.30
C LEU A 177 -4.84 -41.69 2.24
N LEU A 178 -5.89 -41.21 2.89
CA LEU A 178 -6.73 -42.02 3.79
C LEU A 178 -7.41 -43.16 3.06
N ARG A 179 -7.91 -42.92 1.85
CA ARG A 179 -8.49 -44.00 1.01
C ARG A 179 -7.45 -45.04 0.63
N GLY A 180 -6.24 -44.64 0.26
CA GLY A 180 -5.14 -45.57 -0.03
C GLY A 180 -4.76 -46.43 1.17
N GLN A 181 -4.62 -45.81 2.36
CA GLN A 181 -4.32 -46.53 3.60
C GLN A 181 -5.44 -47.53 3.97
N ARG A 182 -6.69 -47.09 3.86
CA ARG A 182 -7.85 -47.96 4.13
C ARG A 182 -7.91 -49.16 3.17
N HIS A 183 -7.62 -48.96 1.90
CA HIS A 183 -7.56 -50.03 0.92
C HIS A 183 -6.44 -51.02 1.24
N MET A 184 -5.24 -50.56 1.57
CA MET A 184 -4.13 -51.43 2.00
C MET A 184 -4.49 -52.25 3.23
N LEU A 185 -5.12 -51.68 4.24
CA LEU A 185 -5.56 -52.39 5.42
C LEU A 185 -6.64 -53.47 5.08
N GLN A 186 -7.57 -53.16 4.17
CA GLN A 186 -8.57 -54.10 3.72
C GLN A 186 -7.94 -55.30 2.98
N VAL A 187 -6.97 -55.05 2.12
CA VAL A 187 -6.23 -56.13 1.41
C VAL A 187 -5.46 -57.01 2.38
N GLN A 188 -4.75 -56.41 3.35
CA GLN A 188 -4.03 -57.16 4.38
C GLN A 188 -4.94 -57.99 5.28
N SER A 189 -6.09 -57.42 5.70
CA SER A 189 -7.05 -58.17 6.52
C SER A 189 -7.67 -59.35 5.76
N HIS A 190 -7.91 -59.20 4.44
CA HIS A 190 -8.44 -60.29 3.60
C HIS A 190 -7.42 -61.42 3.44
N HIS A 191 -6.13 -61.12 3.31
CA HIS A 191 -5.06 -62.12 3.28
C HIS A 191 -4.95 -62.92 4.60
N LEU A 192 -5.13 -62.23 5.75
CA LEU A 192 -5.05 -62.87 7.07
C LEU A 192 -6.25 -63.77 7.40
N VAL A 193 -7.42 -63.51 6.82
CA VAL A 193 -8.63 -64.31 7.05
C VAL A 193 -8.68 -65.54 6.15
N ASN A 194 -7.98 -65.53 5.01
CA ASN A 194 -7.98 -66.61 4.02
C ASN A 194 -6.70 -67.49 4.06
N SER A 195 -5.84 -67.29 5.07
CA SER A 195 -4.67 -68.12 5.39
C SER A 195 -4.96 -69.03 6.59
#